data_72a468b89dbf8017522cd5cc2bce231f
#
_entry.id   72a468b89dbf8017522cd5cc2bce231f
#
_cell.length_a   1.000
_cell.length_b   1.000
_cell.length_c   1.000
_cell.angle_alpha   90.00
_cell.angle_beta   90.00
_cell.angle_gamma   90.00
#
_symmetry.space_group_name_H-M   'P 1'
#
loop_
_entity.id
_entity.type
_entity.pdbx_description
1 polymer ?
#
loop_
_entity_poly.entity_id
_entity_poly.type
_entity_poly.pdbx_seq_one_letter_code
_entity_poly.pdbx_strand_id
1 'polypeptide(L)'
;KVIQKNYVGKDMENYDGMIVLSHFKGHPMGGYGGALKQLSIGCASSYGKAYIHGAGEPEKIWTADHDLFLESMADAAKSVHEYFKGNIVYINVMKNMSVDCDCCAVAEDPCMDDIGILISTDPIAIDQACIDLVYASNDKGRNHLIERIESRHGIHTIEAASALGYGSREYELIEIDD
;
A
#
# COMPACT_ATOMS: atom_id res chain seq x y z
N LYS A 1 12.81 11.51 3.98
CA LYS A 1 12.97 11.04 2.60
C LYS A 1 14.20 10.13 2.51
N VAL A 2 13.98 8.87 2.18
CA VAL A 2 15.02 7.84 2.11
C VAL A 2 15.57 7.74 0.69
N ILE A 3 14.70 7.60 -0.31
CA ILE A 3 15.12 7.51 -1.71
C ILE A 3 14.97 8.84 -2.44
N GLN A 4 15.89 9.12 -3.37
CA GLN A 4 15.94 10.38 -4.14
C GLN A 4 15.40 10.21 -5.56
N LYS A 5 15.23 8.98 -6.02
CA LYS A 5 14.77 8.63 -7.36
C LYS A 5 13.74 7.51 -7.28
N ASN A 6 12.83 7.47 -8.24
CA ASN A 6 11.94 6.33 -8.44
C ASN A 6 12.14 5.80 -9.88
N TYR A 7 12.21 4.49 -10.02
CA TYR A 7 12.41 3.81 -11.30
C TYR A 7 11.13 3.06 -11.66
N VAL A 8 10.28 3.71 -12.42
CA VAL A 8 8.95 3.22 -12.81
C VAL A 8 8.96 2.53 -14.17
N GLY A 9 7.83 1.92 -14.53
CA GLY A 9 7.60 1.39 -15.87
C GLY A 9 7.63 2.52 -16.92
N LYS A 10 8.37 2.32 -18.01
CA LYS A 10 8.60 3.33 -19.06
C LYS A 10 7.30 3.88 -19.65
N ASP A 11 6.29 3.03 -19.82
CA ASP A 11 5.06 3.43 -20.53
C ASP A 11 4.14 4.31 -19.67
N MET A 12 4.45 4.51 -18.37
CA MET A 12 3.68 5.40 -17.49
C MET A 12 3.65 6.84 -18.03
N GLU A 13 4.67 7.26 -18.77
CA GLU A 13 4.76 8.60 -19.38
C GLU A 13 3.70 8.84 -20.46
N ASN A 14 3.07 7.79 -20.98
CA ASN A 14 2.08 7.88 -22.06
C ASN A 14 0.65 8.13 -21.57
N TYR A 15 0.43 8.25 -20.25
CA TYR A 15 -0.90 8.36 -19.65
C TYR A 15 -1.07 9.69 -18.91
N ASP A 16 -2.27 10.28 -19.07
CA ASP A 16 -2.64 11.54 -18.40
C ASP A 16 -3.32 11.33 -17.03
N GLY A 17 -3.69 10.11 -16.73
CA GLY A 17 -4.35 9.74 -15.45
C GLY A 17 -4.21 8.27 -15.15
N MET A 18 -4.56 7.88 -13.91
CA MET A 18 -4.43 6.51 -13.44
C MET A 18 -5.60 6.11 -12.54
N ILE A 19 -6.08 4.88 -12.70
CA ILE A 19 -6.91 4.20 -11.71
C ILE A 19 -6.02 3.16 -11.02
N VAL A 20 -5.87 3.30 -9.71
CA VAL A 20 -5.13 2.36 -8.87
C VAL A 20 -6.12 1.40 -8.24
N LEU A 21 -6.24 0.21 -8.80
CA LEU A 21 -7.10 -0.86 -8.30
C LEU A 21 -6.25 -1.85 -7.49
N SER A 22 -6.45 -1.89 -6.19
CA SER A 22 -5.67 -2.70 -5.26
C SER A 22 -6.55 -3.74 -4.57
N HIS A 23 -6.09 -4.97 -4.48
CA HIS A 23 -6.59 -5.94 -3.52
C HIS A 23 -6.00 -5.61 -2.15
N PHE A 24 -6.84 -5.23 -1.18
CA PHE A 24 -6.37 -4.98 0.18
C PHE A 24 -6.22 -6.30 0.94
N LYS A 25 -5.05 -6.55 1.53
CA LYS A 25 -4.70 -7.78 2.25
C LYS A 25 -3.40 -7.61 3.03
N GLY A 26 -3.00 -8.66 3.74
CA GLY A 26 -1.68 -8.75 4.36
C GLY A 26 -0.53 -8.78 3.34
N HIS A 27 0.66 -8.57 3.84
CA HIS A 27 1.89 -8.67 3.03
C HIS A 27 3.08 -9.13 3.89
N PRO A 28 3.87 -10.12 3.45
CA PRO A 28 4.94 -10.69 4.27
C PRO A 28 6.06 -9.72 4.61
N MET A 29 6.31 -8.69 3.81
CA MET A 29 7.32 -7.67 4.10
C MET A 29 6.68 -6.35 4.56
N GLY A 30 5.69 -5.82 3.85
CA GLY A 30 5.12 -4.50 4.13
C GLY A 30 4.01 -4.49 5.20
N GLY A 31 3.65 -5.64 5.78
CA GLY A 31 2.54 -5.77 6.73
C GLY A 31 1.19 -5.86 6.04
N TYR A 32 0.89 -4.92 5.15
CA TYR A 32 -0.29 -4.92 4.31
C TYR A 32 0.04 -4.50 2.87
N GLY A 33 -0.90 -4.72 1.96
CA GLY A 33 -0.89 -4.21 0.59
C GLY A 33 -2.20 -3.49 0.30
N GLY A 34 -2.11 -2.24 -0.14
CA GLY A 34 -3.19 -1.35 -0.52
C GLY A 34 -2.72 -0.35 -1.56
N ALA A 35 -3.32 0.84 -1.60
CA ALA A 35 -3.01 1.89 -2.58
C ALA A 35 -1.54 2.34 -2.54
N LEU A 36 -0.97 2.57 -1.35
CA LEU A 36 0.43 2.99 -1.21
C LEU A 36 1.41 1.96 -1.76
N LYS A 37 1.19 0.67 -1.46
CA LYS A 37 2.03 -0.40 -2.00
C LYS A 37 1.86 -0.53 -3.52
N GLN A 38 0.65 -0.38 -4.04
CA GLN A 38 0.40 -0.45 -5.48
C GLN A 38 1.06 0.70 -6.23
N LEU A 39 1.02 1.93 -5.68
CA LEU A 39 1.75 3.07 -6.25
C LEU A 39 3.25 2.86 -6.25
N SER A 40 3.82 2.38 -5.15
CA SER A 40 5.25 2.21 -4.99
C SER A 40 5.76 1.00 -5.77
N ILE A 41 5.46 -0.20 -5.29
CA ILE A 41 6.00 -1.46 -5.83
C ILE A 41 5.29 -1.85 -7.14
N GLY A 42 3.97 -1.56 -7.26
CA GLY A 42 3.20 -1.91 -8.46
C GLY A 42 3.65 -1.13 -9.69
N CYS A 43 3.96 0.17 -9.56
CA CYS A 43 4.43 1.02 -10.65
C CYS A 43 5.94 0.88 -10.94
N ALA A 44 6.71 0.32 -9.99
CA ALA A 44 8.15 0.21 -10.12
C ALA A 44 8.58 -0.79 -11.21
N SER A 45 9.61 -0.42 -11.95
CA SER A 45 10.34 -1.36 -12.81
C SER A 45 11.02 -2.46 -11.98
N SER A 46 11.55 -3.50 -12.65
CA SER A 46 12.30 -4.56 -11.95
C SER A 46 13.42 -4.00 -11.08
N TYR A 47 14.21 -3.08 -11.61
CA TYR A 47 15.25 -2.38 -10.86
C TYR A 47 14.68 -1.50 -9.75
N GLY A 48 13.59 -0.79 -10.04
CA GLY A 48 12.90 0.06 -9.06
C GLY A 48 12.39 -0.72 -7.87
N LYS A 49 11.85 -1.92 -8.08
CA LYS A 49 11.44 -2.79 -6.96
C LYS A 49 12.59 -3.13 -6.04
N ALA A 50 13.73 -3.54 -6.59
CA ALA A 50 14.93 -3.82 -5.79
C ALA A 50 15.44 -2.56 -5.08
N TYR A 51 15.42 -1.41 -5.75
CA TYR A 51 15.85 -0.12 -5.19
C TYR A 51 14.98 0.31 -4.00
N ILE A 52 13.64 0.16 -4.10
CA ILE A 52 12.71 0.48 -3.01
C ILE A 52 12.90 -0.50 -1.85
N HIS A 53 12.94 -1.82 -2.11
CA HIS A 53 13.11 -2.82 -1.07
C HIS A 53 14.45 -2.72 -0.35
N GLY A 54 15.49 -2.28 -1.05
CA GLY A 54 16.81 -2.06 -0.49
C GLY A 54 17.03 -0.67 0.09
N ALA A 55 15.97 0.15 0.26
CA ALA A 55 16.07 1.51 0.79
C ALA A 55 17.10 2.37 0.05
N GLY A 56 17.12 2.26 -1.27
CA GLY A 56 18.07 2.97 -2.15
C GLY A 56 19.30 2.16 -2.55
N GLU A 57 19.49 0.97 -2.03
CA GLU A 57 20.61 0.06 -2.32
C GLU A 57 20.06 -1.29 -2.83
N PRO A 58 19.92 -1.49 -4.17
CA PRO A 58 19.23 -2.65 -4.73
C PRO A 58 19.76 -4.01 -4.31
N GLU A 59 21.03 -4.09 -3.94
CA GLU A 59 21.68 -5.32 -3.45
C GLU A 59 21.24 -5.69 -2.03
N LYS A 60 20.63 -4.78 -1.29
CA LYS A 60 20.20 -4.97 0.09
C LYS A 60 18.73 -5.36 0.26
N ILE A 61 18.06 -5.87 -0.78
CA ILE A 61 16.61 -6.19 -0.74
C ILE A 61 16.18 -7.08 0.44
N TRP A 62 17.09 -7.88 0.99
CA TRP A 62 16.82 -8.79 2.12
C TRP A 62 17.46 -8.36 3.43
N THR A 63 18.26 -7.30 3.42
CA THR A 63 19.09 -6.87 4.57
C THR A 63 18.96 -5.40 4.89
N ALA A 64 18.18 -4.65 4.13
CA ALA A 64 17.87 -3.26 4.44
C ALA A 64 17.15 -3.14 5.79
N ASP A 65 17.33 -2.02 6.45
CA ASP A 65 16.52 -1.67 7.61
C ASP A 65 15.04 -1.66 7.23
N HIS A 66 14.20 -2.28 8.07
CA HIS A 66 12.81 -2.51 7.75
C HIS A 66 12.00 -1.22 7.65
N ASP A 67 12.20 -0.29 8.59
CA ASP A 67 11.48 0.98 8.58
C ASP A 67 11.94 1.87 7.41
N LEU A 68 13.21 1.85 7.07
CA LEU A 68 13.71 2.55 5.87
C LEU A 68 13.12 1.97 4.57
N PHE A 69 12.86 0.66 4.52
CA PHE A 69 12.12 0.07 3.40
C PHE A 69 10.68 0.61 3.33
N LEU A 70 9.95 0.65 4.44
CA LEU A 70 8.58 1.16 4.51
C LEU A 70 8.52 2.66 4.13
N GLU A 71 9.46 3.46 4.60
CA GLU A 71 9.62 4.87 4.23
C GLU A 71 9.97 5.04 2.74
N SER A 72 10.77 4.13 2.18
CA SER A 72 11.09 4.14 0.74
C SER A 72 9.85 3.86 -0.11
N MET A 73 8.93 3.01 0.34
CA MET A 73 7.64 2.82 -0.31
C MET A 73 6.82 4.12 -0.28
N ALA A 74 6.79 4.84 0.85
CA ALA A 74 6.10 6.12 0.96
C ALA A 74 6.69 7.17 0.01
N ASP A 75 8.02 7.28 -0.08
CA ASP A 75 8.71 8.17 -1.02
C ASP A 75 8.37 7.84 -2.49
N ALA A 76 8.40 6.55 -2.85
CA ALA A 76 8.09 6.10 -4.20
C ALA A 76 6.63 6.35 -4.56
N ALA A 77 5.69 6.07 -3.64
CA ALA A 77 4.27 6.34 -3.82
C ALA A 77 4.01 7.82 -4.05
N LYS A 78 4.63 8.70 -3.26
CA LYS A 78 4.56 10.15 -3.44
C LYS A 78 4.91 10.57 -4.86
N SER A 79 6.00 10.05 -5.40
CA SER A 79 6.50 10.44 -6.72
C SER A 79 5.51 10.11 -7.84
N VAL A 80 4.80 8.98 -7.74
CA VAL A 80 3.79 8.57 -8.71
C VAL A 80 2.50 9.39 -8.53
N HIS A 81 2.07 9.60 -7.28
CA HIS A 81 0.91 10.43 -6.97
C HIS A 81 1.06 11.86 -7.53
N GLU A 82 2.19 12.51 -7.25
CA GLU A 82 2.48 13.87 -7.71
C GLU A 82 2.64 13.97 -9.25
N TYR A 83 3.12 12.90 -9.90
CA TYR A 83 3.26 12.86 -11.36
C TYR A 83 1.92 13.08 -12.07
N PHE A 84 0.86 12.45 -11.61
CA PHE A 84 -0.47 12.55 -12.21
C PHE A 84 -1.26 13.81 -11.83
N LYS A 85 -0.73 14.68 -10.95
CA LYS A 85 -1.29 16.00 -10.62
C LYS A 85 -2.78 16.00 -10.28
N GLY A 86 -3.23 14.99 -9.54
CA GLY A 86 -4.63 14.83 -9.14
C GLY A 86 -5.51 14.04 -10.11
N ASN A 87 -5.00 13.65 -11.29
CA ASN A 87 -5.72 12.78 -12.21
C ASN A 87 -5.53 11.29 -11.82
N ILE A 88 -5.78 10.97 -10.57
CA ILE A 88 -5.59 9.63 -10.02
C ILE A 88 -6.70 9.30 -9.04
N VAL A 89 -7.21 8.07 -9.13
CA VAL A 89 -8.25 7.53 -8.25
C VAL A 89 -7.78 6.20 -7.70
N TYR A 90 -8.03 5.97 -6.42
CA TYR A 90 -7.68 4.77 -5.70
C TYR A 90 -8.92 3.95 -5.37
N ILE A 91 -8.83 2.64 -5.58
CA ILE A 91 -9.87 1.66 -5.26
C ILE A 91 -9.19 0.53 -4.50
N ASN A 92 -9.59 0.32 -3.24
CA ASN A 92 -9.16 -0.81 -2.45
C ASN A 92 -10.30 -1.82 -2.32
N VAL A 93 -10.08 -3.04 -2.78
CA VAL A 93 -11.04 -4.16 -2.69
C VAL A 93 -10.71 -4.98 -1.45
N MET A 94 -11.56 -4.91 -0.43
CA MET A 94 -11.42 -5.61 0.84
C MET A 94 -12.27 -6.89 0.83
N LYS A 95 -11.95 -7.79 -0.10
CA LYS A 95 -12.61 -9.09 -0.29
C LYS A 95 -11.57 -10.19 -0.36
N ASN A 96 -11.89 -11.36 0.18
CA ASN A 96 -10.97 -12.49 0.22
C ASN A 96 -9.61 -12.13 0.83
N MET A 97 -9.61 -11.33 1.88
CA MET A 97 -8.38 -10.83 2.51
C MET A 97 -7.63 -11.96 3.22
N SER A 98 -6.39 -12.21 2.79
CA SER A 98 -5.47 -13.13 3.45
C SER A 98 -4.32 -12.37 4.12
N VAL A 99 -3.52 -13.07 4.91
CA VAL A 99 -2.30 -12.50 5.51
C VAL A 99 -1.16 -12.39 4.51
N ASP A 100 -1.25 -13.09 3.39
CA ASP A 100 -0.23 -13.10 2.34
C ASP A 100 -0.63 -12.23 1.14
N CYS A 101 0.37 -11.89 0.36
CA CYS A 101 0.19 -11.15 -0.89
C CYS A 101 -0.11 -12.11 -2.05
N ASP A 102 -0.96 -11.68 -3.00
CA ASP A 102 -1.23 -12.40 -4.25
C ASP A 102 0.05 -12.66 -5.08
N CYS A 103 1.15 -12.00 -4.74
CA CYS A 103 2.46 -12.23 -5.36
C CYS A 103 3.21 -13.44 -4.78
N CYS A 104 2.73 -14.04 -3.70
CA CYS A 104 3.31 -15.26 -3.12
C CYS A 104 2.94 -16.45 -4.00
N ALA A 105 3.91 -17.36 -4.23
CA ALA A 105 3.67 -18.56 -5.02
C ALA A 105 2.66 -19.52 -4.35
N VAL A 106 2.64 -19.53 -3.02
CA VAL A 106 1.64 -20.19 -2.18
C VAL A 106 1.23 -19.20 -1.11
N ALA A 107 0.04 -18.66 -1.23
CA ALA A 107 -0.56 -17.76 -0.25
C ALA A 107 -1.49 -18.56 0.67
N GLU A 108 -1.66 -18.08 1.89
CA GLU A 108 -2.71 -18.61 2.77
C GLU A 108 -4.11 -18.27 2.23
N ASP A 109 -5.09 -19.08 2.59
CA ASP A 109 -6.50 -18.81 2.28
C ASP A 109 -6.98 -17.50 2.94
N PRO A 110 -8.07 -16.90 2.45
CA PRO A 110 -8.69 -15.75 3.11
C PRO A 110 -8.93 -16.00 4.60
N CYS A 111 -8.55 -15.04 5.43
CA CYS A 111 -8.56 -15.21 6.88
C CYS A 111 -9.73 -14.53 7.59
N MET A 112 -10.49 -13.68 6.89
CA MET A 112 -11.61 -12.95 7.47
C MET A 112 -12.70 -12.66 6.43
N ASP A 113 -13.89 -12.29 6.91
CA ASP A 113 -15.03 -11.91 6.07
C ASP A 113 -14.71 -10.66 5.21
N ASP A 114 -15.38 -10.59 4.06
CA ASP A 114 -15.33 -9.43 3.16
C ASP A 114 -15.89 -8.19 3.88
N ILE A 115 -15.24 -7.04 3.66
CA ILE A 115 -15.72 -5.76 4.19
C ILE A 115 -16.42 -4.94 3.10
N GLY A 116 -15.80 -4.82 1.92
CA GLY A 116 -16.38 -4.05 0.82
C GLY A 116 -15.32 -3.49 -0.12
N ILE A 117 -15.68 -2.38 -0.79
CA ILE A 117 -14.80 -1.69 -1.74
C ILE A 117 -14.76 -0.22 -1.35
N LEU A 118 -13.57 0.33 -1.15
CA LEU A 118 -13.36 1.73 -0.85
C LEU A 118 -12.83 2.47 -2.09
N ILE A 119 -13.25 3.73 -2.24
CA ILE A 119 -12.79 4.62 -3.32
C ILE A 119 -12.37 5.95 -2.71
N SER A 120 -11.24 6.49 -3.13
CA SER A 120 -10.75 7.81 -2.71
C SER A 120 -9.85 8.45 -3.78
N THR A 121 -9.62 9.74 -3.68
CA THR A 121 -8.57 10.47 -4.39
C THR A 121 -7.30 10.66 -3.57
N ASP A 122 -7.32 10.22 -2.30
CA ASP A 122 -6.18 10.26 -1.37
C ASP A 122 -5.72 8.83 -1.03
N PRO A 123 -4.48 8.46 -1.38
CA PRO A 123 -3.96 7.11 -1.15
C PRO A 123 -3.70 6.80 0.33
N ILE A 124 -3.48 7.84 1.13
CA ILE A 124 -3.20 7.70 2.57
C ILE A 124 -4.52 7.49 3.31
N ALA A 125 -5.52 8.31 3.00
CA ALA A 125 -6.87 8.21 3.57
C ALA A 125 -7.50 6.84 3.31
N ILE A 126 -7.41 6.33 2.08
CA ILE A 126 -8.02 5.05 1.73
C ILE A 126 -7.33 3.88 2.43
N ASP A 127 -6.00 3.87 2.52
CA ASP A 127 -5.27 2.81 3.22
C ASP A 127 -5.52 2.89 4.73
N GLN A 128 -5.56 4.10 5.32
CA GLN A 128 -5.93 4.28 6.72
C GLN A 128 -7.34 3.76 7.00
N ALA A 129 -8.33 4.11 6.16
CA ALA A 129 -9.70 3.64 6.31
C ALA A 129 -9.80 2.11 6.26
N CYS A 130 -9.07 1.46 5.33
CA CYS A 130 -9.02 0.01 5.27
C CYS A 130 -8.45 -0.62 6.55
N ILE A 131 -7.35 -0.08 7.08
CA ILE A 131 -6.77 -0.53 8.35
C ILE A 131 -7.80 -0.41 9.48
N ASP A 132 -8.43 0.75 9.61
CA ASP A 132 -9.40 1.02 10.68
C ASP A 132 -10.61 0.07 10.59
N LEU A 133 -11.09 -0.22 9.38
CA LEU A 133 -12.18 -1.19 9.16
C LEU A 133 -11.79 -2.62 9.54
N VAL A 134 -10.56 -3.05 9.25
CA VAL A 134 -10.05 -4.35 9.73
C VAL A 134 -10.03 -4.38 11.24
N TYR A 135 -9.51 -3.33 11.90
CA TYR A 135 -9.43 -3.25 13.36
C TYR A 135 -10.82 -3.17 14.01
N ALA A 136 -11.79 -2.56 13.36
CA ALA A 136 -13.17 -2.44 13.85
C ALA A 136 -14.04 -3.68 13.58
N SER A 137 -13.63 -4.59 12.69
CA SER A 137 -14.40 -5.78 12.33
C SER A 137 -14.70 -6.66 13.56
N ASN A 138 -15.84 -7.31 13.59
CA ASN A 138 -16.20 -8.30 14.62
C ASN A 138 -15.77 -9.72 14.27
N ASP A 139 -15.27 -9.96 13.07
CA ASP A 139 -14.76 -11.25 12.64
C ASP A 139 -13.48 -11.59 13.41
N LYS A 140 -13.43 -12.80 13.96
CA LYS A 140 -12.27 -13.29 14.73
C LYS A 140 -11.01 -13.46 13.84
N GLY A 141 -11.19 -13.72 12.56
CA GLY A 141 -10.11 -13.88 11.60
C GLY A 141 -9.29 -12.60 11.41
N ARG A 142 -9.87 -11.43 11.71
CA ARG A 142 -9.14 -10.15 11.70
C ARG A 142 -7.85 -10.19 12.51
N ASN A 143 -7.81 -10.95 13.62
CA ASN A 143 -6.65 -10.98 14.50
C ASN A 143 -5.40 -11.51 13.77
N HIS A 144 -5.58 -12.43 12.83
CA HIS A 144 -4.49 -12.96 12.03
C HIS A 144 -3.94 -11.90 11.06
N LEU A 145 -4.84 -11.11 10.45
CA LEU A 145 -4.43 -9.99 9.59
C LEU A 145 -3.80 -8.86 10.39
N ILE A 146 -4.35 -8.51 11.56
CA ILE A 146 -3.78 -7.50 12.47
C ILE A 146 -2.38 -7.91 12.91
N GLU A 147 -2.17 -9.17 13.33
CA GLU A 147 -0.84 -9.67 13.69
C GLU A 147 0.17 -9.51 12.53
N ARG A 148 -0.24 -9.80 11.30
CA ARG A 148 0.61 -9.59 10.12
C ARG A 148 0.96 -8.12 9.94
N ILE A 149 -0.01 -7.21 10.06
CA ILE A 149 0.19 -5.76 9.92
C ILE A 149 1.16 -5.25 10.99
N GLU A 150 0.92 -5.62 12.26
CA GLU A 150 1.72 -5.16 13.39
C GLU A 150 3.11 -5.77 13.42
N SER A 151 3.24 -7.08 13.21
CA SER A 151 4.54 -7.78 13.22
C SER A 151 5.49 -7.29 12.12
N ARG A 152 4.98 -6.60 11.10
CA ARG A 152 5.75 -5.99 10.02
C ARG A 152 5.76 -4.47 10.09
N HIS A 153 5.30 -3.89 11.20
CA HIS A 153 5.25 -2.44 11.39
C HIS A 153 4.52 -1.72 10.23
N GLY A 154 3.50 -2.38 9.64
CA GLY A 154 2.88 -1.97 8.37
C GLY A 154 2.29 -0.56 8.38
N ILE A 155 1.78 -0.09 9.53
CA ILE A 155 1.22 1.26 9.70
C ILE A 155 2.29 2.35 9.47
N HIS A 156 3.56 2.04 9.70
CA HIS A 156 4.66 3.00 9.47
C HIS A 156 4.72 3.53 8.02
N THR A 157 4.32 2.75 7.04
CA THR A 157 4.21 3.25 5.65
C THR A 157 3.20 4.39 5.53
N ILE A 158 2.04 4.29 6.21
CA ILE A 158 1.01 5.34 6.24
C ILE A 158 1.53 6.58 6.97
N GLU A 159 2.21 6.38 8.10
CA GLU A 159 2.80 7.46 8.91
C GLU A 159 3.86 8.22 8.12
N ALA A 160 4.77 7.51 7.49
CA ALA A 160 5.80 8.10 6.63
C ALA A 160 5.19 8.85 5.44
N ALA A 161 4.18 8.27 4.79
CA ALA A 161 3.46 8.91 3.68
C ALA A 161 2.76 10.20 4.12
N SER A 162 2.08 10.19 5.27
CA SER A 162 1.44 11.37 5.84
C SER A 162 2.45 12.46 6.21
N ALA A 163 3.60 12.08 6.79
CA ALA A 163 4.68 13.03 7.10
C ALA A 163 5.28 13.67 5.84
N LEU A 164 5.20 13.03 4.69
CA LEU A 164 5.61 13.59 3.40
C LEU A 164 4.60 14.59 2.81
N GLY A 165 3.37 14.66 3.34
CA GLY A 165 2.40 15.72 3.08
C GLY A 165 1.71 15.65 1.72
N TYR A 166 1.48 14.44 1.15
CA TYR A 166 0.73 14.29 -0.11
C TYR A 166 -0.67 13.66 0.08
N GLY A 167 -1.14 13.57 1.31
CA GLY A 167 -2.46 13.11 1.71
C GLY A 167 -2.62 13.17 3.23
N SER A 168 -3.76 12.71 3.72
CA SER A 168 -4.15 12.78 5.15
C SER A 168 -4.55 11.42 5.69
N ARG A 169 -4.25 11.18 6.96
CA ARG A 169 -4.80 10.04 7.73
C ARG A 169 -6.22 10.31 8.23
N GLU A 170 -6.63 11.59 8.25
CA GLU A 170 -8.00 11.97 8.59
C GLU A 170 -8.89 11.85 7.35
N TYR A 171 -10.06 11.22 7.50
CA TYR A 171 -11.01 10.98 6.42
C TYR A 171 -12.44 10.95 6.95
N GLU A 172 -13.40 11.13 6.06
CA GLU A 172 -14.81 10.83 6.27
C GLU A 172 -15.18 9.59 5.45
N LEU A 173 -15.76 8.59 6.10
CA LEU A 173 -16.26 7.39 5.42
C LEU A 173 -17.75 7.59 5.09
N ILE A 174 -18.08 7.57 3.81
CA ILE A 174 -19.45 7.69 3.30
C ILE A 174 -19.85 6.35 2.73
N GLU A 175 -20.85 5.71 3.33
CA GLU A 175 -21.46 4.50 2.81
C GLU A 175 -22.45 4.86 1.70
N ILE A 176 -22.35 4.19 0.56
CA ILE A 176 -23.17 4.45 -0.63
C ILE A 176 -24.06 3.27 -1.03
N ASP A 177 -23.94 2.15 -0.32
CA ASP A 177 -24.80 0.97 -0.52
C ASP A 177 -26.05 1.08 0.38
N ASP A 178 -27.24 0.78 -0.21
CA ASP A 178 -28.51 0.71 0.50
C ASP A 178 -28.75 -0.69 1.10
#